data_e5a2ac76e990ae24bd2f9e530bf4f645
#
_entry.id   e5a2ac76e990ae24bd2f9e530bf4f645
#
_cell.length_a   1.000
_cell.length_b   1.000
_cell.length_c   1.000
_cell.angle_alpha   90.00
_cell.angle_beta   90.00
_cell.angle_gamma   90.00
#
_symmetry.space_group_name_H-M   'P 1'
#
loop_
_entity.id
_entity.type
_entity.pdbx_description
1 polymer ?
#
loop_
_entity_poly.entity_id
_entity_poly.type
_entity_poly.pdbx_seq_one_letter_code
_entity_poly.pdbx_strand_id
1 'polypeptide(L)'
;VPPVGDLVADVVRWPEQADADWCAGFLAGVTDACGAVTDGELRVVHTDEEVVGRVAGALHRLGFAFAVGARENGARVVRLVGGVGALRALLARTTPAVTRRLAGAPVGGAPALEVTGVRALGHELPMYDITTGTGDFVAEGVISHNCFARNTHTYLDLDAGVDFDRQIVVKVNVARVLQRELRSPRWPGEPVAMGTNTDPYQRAEGRYRLMPGIIDAFARTGTPFSVLTKGTVLSRDLPRLAAAAADVPVSLGVSVALLDRSVHATLEPGTPTPAARLDLVRRITDAGLPCGVMVAPVLPLLTDTTEALDALLARVAAAGATGASVLALHLRPGTREWFLAWLEREHPELVEPYAQLYRRGAYVTPEYRRALATRVAPLLRRHGLDRGSEPTVRAVPPIPTEPSPEAEQLALL
;
A
#
# COMPACT_ATOMS: atom_id res chain seq x y z
N VAL A 1 9.00 9.93 -42.47
CA VAL A 1 9.14 9.73 -41.01
C VAL A 1 10.62 9.50 -40.77
N PRO A 2 11.32 10.35 -39.97
CA PRO A 2 12.74 10.14 -39.68
C PRO A 2 12.96 8.81 -38.98
N PRO A 3 14.11 8.15 -39.16
CA PRO A 3 14.42 6.91 -38.50
C PRO A 3 14.46 7.09 -36.97
N VAL A 4 13.98 6.10 -36.22
CA VAL A 4 13.85 6.15 -34.74
C VAL A 4 15.18 6.54 -34.05
N GLY A 5 16.32 6.22 -34.64
CA GLY A 5 17.64 6.59 -34.13
C GLY A 5 17.88 8.11 -34.04
N ASP A 6 17.33 8.86 -34.99
CA ASP A 6 17.50 10.34 -35.00
C ASP A 6 16.62 11.03 -33.95
N LEU A 7 15.41 10.46 -33.67
CA LEU A 7 14.51 10.91 -32.60
C LEU A 7 15.13 10.70 -31.21
N VAL A 8 15.80 9.55 -30.99
CA VAL A 8 16.50 9.28 -29.72
C VAL A 8 17.69 10.22 -29.55
N ALA A 9 18.46 10.46 -30.61
CA ALA A 9 19.60 11.39 -30.57
C ALA A 9 19.17 12.81 -30.21
N ASP A 10 18.00 13.26 -30.69
CA ASP A 10 17.47 14.61 -30.37
C ASP A 10 16.98 14.70 -28.91
N VAL A 11 16.41 13.64 -28.35
CA VAL A 11 15.96 13.60 -26.94
C VAL A 11 17.13 13.59 -25.97
N VAL A 12 18.26 12.92 -26.30
CA VAL A 12 19.47 12.88 -25.44
C VAL A 12 20.43 14.04 -25.69
N ARG A 13 20.16 14.91 -26.64
CA ARG A 13 21.04 16.08 -26.94
C ARG A 13 20.89 17.15 -25.86
N TRP A 14 22.00 17.58 -25.30
CA TRP A 14 22.04 18.69 -24.35
C TRP A 14 21.55 19.98 -25.03
N PRO A 15 20.60 20.74 -24.47
CA PRO A 15 20.16 21.98 -25.04
C PRO A 15 21.27 23.04 -24.96
N GLU A 16 21.43 23.85 -26.03
CA GLU A 16 22.38 24.98 -26.06
C GLU A 16 22.02 26.04 -25.00
N GLN A 17 20.74 26.23 -24.76
CA GLN A 17 20.21 27.10 -23.71
C GLN A 17 19.19 26.34 -22.88
N ALA A 18 19.61 25.89 -21.67
CA ALA A 18 18.73 25.21 -20.71
C ALA A 18 17.87 26.24 -19.97
N ASP A 19 16.56 26.13 -20.00
CA ASP A 19 15.67 26.92 -19.15
C ASP A 19 15.62 26.40 -17.70
N ALA A 20 14.82 27.04 -16.83
CA ALA A 20 14.73 26.68 -15.43
C ALA A 20 14.05 25.31 -15.23
N ASP A 21 13.07 24.97 -16.04
CA ASP A 21 12.32 23.70 -15.94
C ASP A 21 13.19 22.54 -16.41
N TRP A 22 13.94 22.73 -17.49
CA TRP A 22 14.95 21.75 -17.91
C TRP A 22 16.02 21.55 -16.84
N CYS A 23 16.54 22.62 -16.24
CA CYS A 23 17.53 22.53 -15.15
C CYS A 23 16.99 21.77 -13.93
N ALA A 24 15.72 21.98 -13.58
CA ALA A 24 15.08 21.28 -12.48
C ALA A 24 14.95 19.79 -12.77
N GLY A 25 14.45 19.40 -13.95
CA GLY A 25 14.36 18.01 -14.39
C GLY A 25 15.71 17.32 -14.50
N PHE A 26 16.72 18.01 -15.06
CA PHE A 26 18.08 17.50 -15.14
C PHE A 26 18.69 17.23 -13.74
N LEU A 27 18.56 18.17 -12.80
CA LEU A 27 19.04 17.98 -11.42
C LEU A 27 18.27 16.89 -10.69
N ALA A 28 16.97 16.70 -10.94
CA ALA A 28 16.21 15.58 -10.44
C ALA A 28 16.83 14.26 -10.91
N GLY A 29 16.99 14.08 -12.22
CA GLY A 29 17.57 12.86 -12.80
C GLY A 29 19.00 12.57 -12.34
N VAL A 30 19.85 13.59 -12.25
CA VAL A 30 21.22 13.42 -11.73
C VAL A 30 21.23 13.09 -10.24
N THR A 31 20.32 13.68 -9.46
CA THR A 31 20.17 13.33 -8.03
C THR A 31 19.76 11.86 -7.89
N ASP A 32 18.85 11.40 -8.73
CA ASP A 32 18.39 10.00 -8.75
C ASP A 32 19.49 9.04 -9.22
N ALA A 33 20.30 9.43 -10.19
CA ALA A 33 21.35 8.59 -10.75
C ALA A 33 22.57 8.44 -9.83
N CYS A 34 23.11 9.56 -9.34
CA CYS A 34 24.38 9.61 -8.62
C CYS A 34 24.43 10.58 -7.43
N GLY A 35 23.26 11.16 -7.04
CA GLY A 35 23.15 12.00 -5.84
C GLY A 35 23.18 11.16 -4.55
N ALA A 36 23.72 11.74 -3.49
CA ALA A 36 23.67 11.21 -2.12
C ALA A 36 23.47 12.34 -1.13
N VAL A 37 22.65 12.11 -0.11
CA VAL A 37 22.52 13.04 1.02
C VAL A 37 23.29 12.48 2.20
N THR A 38 24.24 13.26 2.69
CA THR A 38 25.04 12.93 3.86
C THR A 38 25.12 14.17 4.74
N ASP A 39 24.82 14.03 6.02
CA ASP A 39 24.82 15.13 7.00
C ASP A 39 23.97 16.35 6.58
N GLY A 40 22.86 16.11 5.89
CA GLY A 40 21.97 17.19 5.41
C GLY A 40 22.48 17.96 4.20
N GLU A 41 23.53 17.48 3.54
CA GLU A 41 24.06 18.03 2.30
C GLU A 41 23.81 17.09 1.11
N LEU A 42 23.34 17.63 -0.02
CA LEU A 42 23.34 16.90 -1.28
C LEU A 42 24.71 16.92 -1.91
N ARG A 43 25.21 15.75 -2.29
CA ARG A 43 26.47 15.53 -2.99
C ARG A 43 26.22 14.75 -4.27
N VAL A 44 26.68 15.29 -5.40
CA VAL A 44 26.68 14.62 -6.69
C VAL A 44 28.12 14.30 -7.04
N VAL A 45 28.43 13.04 -7.30
CA VAL A 45 29.79 12.56 -7.61
C VAL A 45 29.81 12.05 -9.05
N HIS A 46 30.67 12.61 -9.89
CA HIS A 46 30.79 12.18 -11.27
C HIS A 46 32.23 12.31 -11.80
N THR A 47 32.62 11.44 -12.72
CA THR A 47 33.96 11.46 -13.36
C THR A 47 34.00 12.31 -14.61
N ASP A 48 32.88 12.53 -15.26
CA ASP A 48 32.74 13.33 -16.46
C ASP A 48 32.63 14.82 -16.11
N GLU A 49 33.62 15.63 -16.55
CA GLU A 49 33.71 17.05 -16.31
C GLU A 49 32.55 17.85 -16.98
N GLU A 50 32.00 17.37 -18.08
CA GLU A 50 30.86 18.00 -18.74
C GLU A 50 29.61 17.87 -17.86
N VAL A 51 29.33 16.69 -17.33
CA VAL A 51 28.20 16.47 -16.40
C VAL A 51 28.35 17.31 -15.15
N VAL A 52 29.56 17.38 -14.57
CA VAL A 52 29.89 18.22 -13.41
C VAL A 52 29.61 19.69 -13.71
N GLY A 53 30.08 20.20 -14.87
CA GLY A 53 29.84 21.58 -15.31
C GLY A 53 28.36 21.89 -15.48
N ARG A 54 27.58 20.96 -16.02
CA ARG A 54 26.13 21.12 -16.21
C ARG A 54 25.35 21.07 -14.88
N VAL A 55 25.74 20.21 -13.94
CA VAL A 55 25.17 20.22 -12.59
C VAL A 55 25.42 21.57 -11.89
N ALA A 56 26.65 22.07 -11.94
CA ALA A 56 26.99 23.36 -11.39
C ALA A 56 26.21 24.51 -12.06
N GLY A 57 26.13 24.50 -13.39
CA GLY A 57 25.37 25.50 -14.17
C GLY A 57 23.87 25.48 -13.88
N ALA A 58 23.28 24.29 -13.73
CA ALA A 58 21.88 24.13 -13.39
C ALA A 58 21.56 24.62 -11.95
N LEU A 59 22.42 24.29 -10.99
CA LEU A 59 22.30 24.82 -9.60
C LEU A 59 22.39 26.33 -9.57
N HIS A 60 23.36 26.90 -10.30
CA HIS A 60 23.52 28.37 -10.43
C HIS A 60 22.29 29.04 -11.02
N ARG A 61 21.76 28.48 -12.12
CA ARG A 61 20.56 29.03 -12.80
C ARG A 61 19.33 28.97 -11.93
N LEU A 62 19.19 27.95 -11.08
CA LEU A 62 18.10 27.86 -10.11
C LEU A 62 18.33 28.65 -8.82
N GLY A 63 19.45 29.36 -8.71
CA GLY A 63 19.78 30.24 -7.57
C GLY A 63 20.32 29.53 -6.34
N PHE A 64 20.87 28.33 -6.50
CA PHE A 64 21.47 27.59 -5.40
C PHE A 64 22.98 27.76 -5.34
N ALA A 65 23.50 27.98 -4.12
CA ALA A 65 24.93 27.99 -3.87
C ALA A 65 25.49 26.56 -3.85
N PHE A 66 26.67 26.35 -4.44
CA PHE A 66 27.33 25.05 -4.50
C PHE A 66 28.86 25.19 -4.41
N ALA A 67 29.54 24.09 -4.08
CA ALA A 67 30.97 23.99 -4.13
C ALA A 67 31.40 22.76 -4.94
N VAL A 68 32.46 22.89 -5.76
CA VAL A 68 33.03 21.78 -6.52
C VAL A 68 34.37 21.39 -5.92
N GLY A 69 34.50 20.12 -5.54
CA GLY A 69 35.74 19.55 -4.98
C GLY A 69 36.23 18.34 -5.79
N ALA A 70 37.46 17.91 -5.54
CA ALA A 70 38.04 16.70 -6.11
C ALA A 70 38.02 15.55 -5.08
N ARG A 71 37.97 14.27 -5.57
CA ARG A 71 38.24 13.05 -4.80
C ARG A 71 39.53 12.38 -5.26
N GLU A 72 40.10 11.52 -4.39
CA GLU A 72 41.37 10.82 -4.64
C GLU A 72 41.36 9.91 -5.90
N ASN A 73 40.19 9.52 -6.41
CA ASN A 73 40.02 8.62 -7.56
C ASN A 73 39.70 9.32 -8.88
N GLY A 74 39.98 10.62 -9.00
CA GLY A 74 39.73 11.40 -10.21
C GLY A 74 38.28 11.86 -10.42
N ALA A 75 37.34 11.50 -9.53
CA ALA A 75 35.97 12.00 -9.60
C ALA A 75 35.86 13.40 -8.99
N ARG A 76 34.92 14.20 -9.50
CA ARG A 76 34.55 15.50 -8.92
C ARG A 76 33.31 15.35 -8.07
N VAL A 77 33.20 16.21 -7.06
CA VAL A 77 32.04 16.26 -6.15
C VAL A 77 31.43 17.64 -6.20
N VAL A 78 30.19 17.74 -6.63
CA VAL A 78 29.39 18.97 -6.49
C VAL A 78 28.59 18.87 -5.20
N ARG A 79 28.76 19.82 -4.28
CA ARG A 79 28.04 19.88 -3.00
C ARG A 79 27.12 21.09 -2.98
N LEU A 80 25.87 20.87 -2.56
CA LEU A 80 24.94 21.96 -2.29
C LEU A 80 25.38 22.68 -1.00
N VAL A 81 25.49 24.01 -1.07
CA VAL A 81 25.83 24.86 0.09
C VAL A 81 24.57 25.53 0.62
N GLY A 82 24.44 25.64 1.95
CA GLY A 82 23.27 26.26 2.60
C GLY A 82 22.48 25.31 3.49
N GLY A 83 23.03 24.10 3.74
CA GLY A 83 22.48 23.13 4.69
C GLY A 83 21.07 22.64 4.35
N VAL A 84 20.35 22.17 5.36
CA VAL A 84 19.02 21.57 5.23
C VAL A 84 18.00 22.48 4.55
N GLY A 85 18.09 23.79 4.76
CA GLY A 85 17.18 24.76 4.13
C GLY A 85 17.33 24.80 2.61
N ALA A 86 18.58 24.87 2.10
CA ALA A 86 18.87 24.84 0.68
C ALA A 86 18.52 23.48 0.06
N LEU A 87 18.78 22.38 0.77
CA LEU A 87 18.42 21.04 0.35
C LEU A 87 16.90 20.90 0.17
N ARG A 88 16.10 21.34 1.14
CA ARG A 88 14.64 21.33 1.04
C ARG A 88 14.12 22.16 -0.13
N ALA A 89 14.66 23.39 -0.30
CA ALA A 89 14.26 24.25 -1.40
C ALA A 89 14.60 23.64 -2.77
N LEU A 90 15.77 22.99 -2.88
CA LEU A 90 16.17 22.28 -4.10
C LEU A 90 15.26 21.09 -4.38
N LEU A 91 15.01 20.21 -3.38
CA LEU A 91 14.17 19.04 -3.54
C LEU A 91 12.72 19.39 -3.88
N ALA A 92 12.17 20.46 -3.29
CA ALA A 92 10.83 20.96 -3.63
C ALA A 92 10.73 21.47 -5.08
N ARG A 93 11.84 21.94 -5.65
CA ARG A 93 11.88 22.49 -7.00
C ARG A 93 12.23 21.45 -8.07
N THR A 94 13.03 20.45 -7.72
CA THR A 94 13.52 19.42 -8.64
C THR A 94 12.73 18.11 -8.58
N THR A 95 12.07 17.85 -7.46
CA THR A 95 11.25 16.64 -7.22
C THR A 95 11.91 15.32 -7.69
N PRO A 96 13.11 14.95 -7.15
CA PRO A 96 13.78 13.71 -7.53
C PRO A 96 12.91 12.49 -7.22
N ALA A 97 12.92 11.50 -8.09
CA ALA A 97 12.08 10.31 -7.99
C ALA A 97 12.63 9.25 -7.01
N VAL A 98 13.96 9.15 -6.84
CA VAL A 98 14.62 8.12 -6.01
C VAL A 98 14.85 8.59 -4.57
N THR A 99 13.81 8.63 -3.77
CA THR A 99 13.83 9.13 -2.38
C THR A 99 14.76 8.35 -1.44
N ARG A 100 15.08 7.07 -1.70
CA ARG A 100 16.02 6.27 -0.88
C ARG A 100 17.44 6.87 -0.83
N ARG A 101 17.86 7.60 -1.85
CA ARG A 101 19.15 8.31 -1.87
C ARG A 101 19.16 9.58 -1.04
N LEU A 102 17.97 10.00 -0.64
CA LEU A 102 17.70 11.13 0.25
C LEU A 102 17.51 10.66 1.71
N ALA A 103 17.61 9.34 1.98
CA ALA A 103 17.55 8.78 3.31
C ALA A 103 18.71 9.34 4.17
N GLY A 104 18.38 10.10 5.20
CA GLY A 104 19.34 10.88 6.01
C GLY A 104 19.14 12.40 5.89
N ALA A 105 18.29 12.87 4.95
CA ALA A 105 17.80 14.23 5.01
C ALA A 105 16.92 14.37 6.27
N PRO A 106 17.20 15.32 7.19
CA PRO A 106 16.36 15.49 8.37
C PRO A 106 14.98 15.94 7.95
N VAL A 107 14.02 15.02 7.97
CA VAL A 107 12.59 15.29 7.79
C VAL A 107 12.08 15.82 9.12
N GLY A 108 12.46 17.02 9.46
CA GLY A 108 11.90 17.71 10.61
C GLY A 108 10.47 18.15 10.29
N GLY A 109 9.53 17.69 11.12
CA GLY A 109 8.15 18.13 11.25
C GLY A 109 7.49 18.60 9.95
N ALA A 110 6.80 17.69 9.26
CA ALA A 110 5.89 18.13 8.20
C ALA A 110 4.88 19.12 8.82
N PRO A 111 4.67 20.33 8.24
CA PRO A 111 3.57 21.15 8.66
C PRO A 111 2.28 20.34 8.51
N ALA A 112 1.36 20.48 9.48
CA ALA A 112 0.05 19.89 9.36
C ALA A 112 -0.61 20.41 8.07
N LEU A 113 -0.69 19.57 7.05
CA LEU A 113 -1.34 19.92 5.80
C LEU A 113 -2.85 19.73 6.00
N GLU A 114 -3.60 20.77 5.77
CA GLU A 114 -5.05 20.76 5.83
C GLU A 114 -5.60 20.64 4.41
N VAL A 115 -6.66 19.84 4.22
CA VAL A 115 -7.34 19.75 2.92
C VAL A 115 -8.05 21.08 2.66
N THR A 116 -7.47 21.93 1.84
CA THR A 116 -7.99 23.26 1.52
C THR A 116 -9.05 23.25 0.41
N GLY A 117 -9.22 22.14 -0.30
CA GLY A 117 -10.25 22.03 -1.34
C GLY A 117 -10.33 20.65 -1.99
N VAL A 118 -11.50 20.35 -2.53
CA VAL A 118 -11.75 19.16 -3.37
C VAL A 118 -12.27 19.66 -4.71
N ARG A 119 -11.58 19.32 -5.80
CA ARG A 119 -11.99 19.66 -7.16
C ARG A 119 -12.35 18.41 -7.94
N ALA A 120 -13.57 18.37 -8.48
CA ALA A 120 -13.94 17.35 -9.44
C ALA A 120 -13.19 17.58 -10.75
N LEU A 121 -12.54 16.55 -11.30
CA LEU A 121 -11.80 16.67 -12.57
C LEU A 121 -12.72 16.77 -13.79
N GLY A 122 -14.01 16.41 -13.65
CA GLY A 122 -15.01 16.57 -14.71
C GLY A 122 -14.88 15.62 -15.91
N HIS A 123 -13.91 14.72 -15.91
CA HIS A 123 -13.69 13.73 -16.97
C HIS A 123 -13.34 12.37 -16.37
N GLU A 124 -13.64 11.31 -17.14
CA GLU A 124 -13.29 9.94 -16.79
C GLU A 124 -11.88 9.65 -17.30
N LEU A 125 -10.98 9.24 -16.38
CA LEU A 125 -9.66 8.72 -16.75
C LEU A 125 -9.71 7.18 -16.78
N PRO A 126 -9.12 6.52 -17.78
CA PRO A 126 -8.95 5.07 -17.76
C PRO A 126 -8.00 4.72 -16.61
N MET A 127 -8.41 3.74 -15.80
CA MET A 127 -7.58 3.24 -14.69
C MET A 127 -7.15 1.82 -15.00
N TYR A 128 -5.84 1.58 -14.91
CA TYR A 128 -5.23 0.27 -15.12
C TYR A 128 -4.67 -0.23 -13.80
N ASP A 129 -4.81 -1.52 -13.54
CA ASP A 129 -4.10 -2.22 -12.46
C ASP A 129 -2.94 -2.99 -13.08
N ILE A 130 -1.74 -2.85 -12.51
CA ILE A 130 -0.53 -3.52 -13.00
C ILE A 130 -0.08 -4.52 -11.95
N THR A 131 -0.09 -5.80 -12.30
CA THR A 131 0.48 -6.86 -11.48
C THR A 131 1.82 -7.28 -12.09
N THR A 132 2.91 -7.18 -11.33
CA THR A 132 4.24 -7.64 -11.73
C THR A 132 4.63 -8.89 -10.95
N GLY A 133 5.49 -9.74 -11.52
CA GLY A 133 5.95 -10.98 -10.89
C GLY A 133 6.73 -10.76 -9.58
N THR A 134 7.31 -9.58 -9.36
CA THR A 134 8.04 -9.19 -8.14
C THR A 134 7.15 -8.47 -7.13
N GLY A 135 5.94 -8.06 -7.51
CA GLY A 135 5.07 -7.20 -6.71
C GLY A 135 5.54 -5.74 -6.65
N ASP A 136 6.61 -5.41 -7.37
CA ASP A 136 7.21 -4.08 -7.47
C ASP A 136 7.11 -3.61 -8.91
N PHE A 137 6.87 -2.32 -9.11
CA PHE A 137 7.00 -1.72 -10.43
C PHE A 137 7.56 -0.30 -10.29
N VAL A 138 8.19 0.16 -11.35
CA VAL A 138 8.70 1.52 -11.45
C VAL A 138 7.69 2.33 -12.24
N ALA A 139 7.00 3.25 -11.57
CA ALA A 139 6.18 4.26 -12.21
C ALA A 139 6.88 5.61 -12.05
N GLU A 140 7.18 6.27 -13.18
CA GLU A 140 7.86 7.58 -13.21
C GLU A 140 9.14 7.66 -12.37
N GLY A 141 9.92 6.56 -12.32
CA GLY A 141 11.20 6.50 -11.61
C GLY A 141 11.11 6.15 -10.11
N VAL A 142 9.93 5.86 -9.58
CA VAL A 142 9.74 5.46 -8.17
C VAL A 142 9.52 3.96 -8.06
N ILE A 143 10.30 3.28 -7.22
CA ILE A 143 10.04 1.90 -6.82
C ILE A 143 9.06 1.94 -5.65
N SER A 144 7.86 1.40 -5.85
CA SER A 144 6.80 1.39 -4.84
C SER A 144 6.74 0.05 -4.10
N HIS A 145 6.69 0.10 -2.76
CA HIS A 145 6.57 -1.05 -1.85
C HIS A 145 5.40 -0.87 -0.88
N ASN A 146 4.74 -1.89 -0.55
CA ASN A 146 3.36 -2.10 -0.13
C ASN A 146 2.94 -1.90 1.32
N CYS A 147 1.87 -1.23 1.50
CA CYS A 147 0.53 -1.82 1.70
C CYS A 147 -0.16 -1.89 0.33
N PHE A 148 -0.96 -2.93 0.00
CA PHE A 148 -1.59 -3.07 -1.33
C PHE A 148 -2.28 -1.79 -1.82
N ALA A 149 -2.85 -1.02 -0.92
CA ALA A 149 -3.53 0.22 -1.23
C ALA A 149 -2.60 1.43 -1.41
N ARG A 150 -1.40 1.45 -0.81
CA ARG A 150 -0.48 2.60 -0.89
C ARG A 150 -0.06 2.89 -2.32
N ASN A 151 0.17 1.84 -3.11
CA ASN A 151 0.56 1.96 -4.52
C ASN A 151 -0.55 2.54 -5.41
N THR A 152 -1.82 2.46 -5.01
CA THR A 152 -2.90 3.04 -5.81
C THR A 152 -2.90 4.57 -5.79
N HIS A 153 -2.23 5.20 -4.83
CA HIS A 153 -2.09 6.66 -4.75
C HIS A 153 -1.08 7.20 -5.76
N THR A 154 -0.05 6.43 -6.09
CA THR A 154 0.97 6.85 -7.07
C THR A 154 0.42 7.01 -8.49
N TYR A 155 -0.65 6.28 -8.85
CA TYR A 155 -1.36 6.47 -10.13
C TYR A 155 -2.08 7.82 -10.25
N LEU A 156 -2.14 8.58 -9.17
CA LEU A 156 -2.88 9.84 -9.08
C LEU A 156 -1.94 10.99 -8.70
N ASP A 157 -0.62 10.81 -8.88
CA ASP A 157 0.43 11.75 -8.49
C ASP A 157 0.39 12.09 -6.98
N LEU A 158 -0.10 11.15 -6.16
CA LEU A 158 -0.14 11.27 -4.71
C LEU A 158 0.98 10.44 -4.07
N ASP A 159 1.56 10.95 -2.99
CA ASP A 159 2.59 10.26 -2.22
C ASP A 159 2.01 9.02 -1.51
N ALA A 160 2.65 7.86 -1.70
CA ALA A 160 2.24 6.60 -1.09
C ALA A 160 2.45 6.55 0.44
N GLY A 161 3.14 7.53 1.03
CA GLY A 161 3.34 7.69 2.46
C GLY A 161 2.29 8.61 3.10
N VAL A 162 2.60 9.91 3.11
CA VAL A 162 1.80 10.92 3.84
C VAL A 162 0.41 11.12 3.20
N ASP A 163 0.33 11.14 1.86
CA ASP A 163 -0.94 11.35 1.18
C ASP A 163 -1.87 10.15 1.34
N PHE A 164 -1.33 8.92 1.37
CA PHE A 164 -2.13 7.73 1.62
C PHE A 164 -2.88 7.80 2.96
N ASP A 165 -2.24 8.31 3.99
CA ASP A 165 -2.84 8.40 5.32
C ASP A 165 -3.81 9.58 5.46
N ARG A 166 -3.74 10.59 4.57
CA ARG A 166 -4.48 11.86 4.66
C ARG A 166 -5.49 12.08 3.54
N GLN A 167 -5.27 11.51 2.36
CA GLN A 167 -6.10 11.71 1.18
C GLN A 167 -6.80 10.41 0.78
N ILE A 168 -8.12 10.42 0.75
CA ILE A 168 -8.93 9.29 0.31
C ILE A 168 -9.47 9.61 -1.08
N VAL A 169 -9.09 8.79 -2.07
CA VAL A 169 -9.62 8.89 -3.43
C VAL A 169 -10.94 8.16 -3.53
N VAL A 170 -12.01 8.88 -3.82
CA VAL A 170 -13.38 8.33 -3.91
C VAL A 170 -13.84 8.26 -5.36
N LYS A 171 -14.03 7.05 -5.88
CA LYS A 171 -14.54 6.79 -7.23
C LYS A 171 -16.07 6.89 -7.25
N VAL A 172 -16.60 8.11 -7.27
CA VAL A 172 -18.05 8.37 -7.12
C VAL A 172 -18.93 7.72 -8.18
N ASN A 173 -18.38 7.35 -9.34
CA ASN A 173 -19.08 6.69 -10.44
C ASN A 173 -18.92 5.15 -10.46
N VAL A 174 -18.27 4.57 -9.43
CA VAL A 174 -17.88 3.14 -9.42
C VAL A 174 -19.06 2.20 -9.67
N ALA A 175 -20.20 2.41 -9.04
CA ALA A 175 -21.37 1.53 -9.20
C ALA A 175 -21.86 1.47 -10.65
N ARG A 176 -21.88 2.62 -11.35
CA ARG A 176 -22.28 2.72 -12.76
C ARG A 176 -21.28 2.03 -13.69
N VAL A 177 -19.98 2.29 -13.44
CA VAL A 177 -18.91 1.66 -14.23
C VAL A 177 -18.92 0.16 -14.02
N LEU A 178 -18.95 -0.31 -12.76
CA LEU A 178 -19.00 -1.72 -12.41
C LEU A 178 -20.17 -2.43 -13.08
N GLN A 179 -21.38 -1.85 -13.03
CA GLN A 179 -22.56 -2.44 -13.67
C GLN A 179 -22.38 -2.60 -15.20
N ARG A 180 -21.69 -1.66 -15.85
CA ARG A 180 -21.36 -1.75 -17.28
C ARG A 180 -20.36 -2.86 -17.55
N GLU A 181 -19.29 -2.93 -16.77
CA GLU A 181 -18.24 -3.93 -16.93
C GLU A 181 -18.76 -5.36 -16.69
N LEU A 182 -19.55 -5.57 -15.62
CA LEU A 182 -20.15 -6.86 -15.29
C LEU A 182 -21.18 -7.35 -16.33
N ARG A 183 -21.76 -6.44 -17.15
CA ARG A 183 -22.65 -6.80 -18.27
C ARG A 183 -21.90 -7.05 -19.57
N SER A 184 -20.61 -6.80 -19.60
CA SER A 184 -19.80 -7.02 -20.80
C SER A 184 -19.79 -8.52 -21.17
N PRO A 185 -19.96 -8.89 -22.45
CA PRO A 185 -19.77 -10.27 -22.88
C PRO A 185 -18.38 -10.85 -22.62
N ARG A 186 -17.41 -9.98 -22.32
CA ARG A 186 -16.04 -10.38 -21.95
C ARG A 186 -15.88 -10.67 -20.47
N TRP A 187 -16.87 -10.34 -19.63
CA TRP A 187 -16.82 -10.65 -18.21
C TRP A 187 -17.04 -12.15 -17.99
N PRO A 188 -16.08 -12.87 -17.35
CA PRO A 188 -16.17 -14.32 -17.20
C PRO A 188 -17.13 -14.78 -16.10
N GLY A 189 -17.77 -13.86 -15.35
CA GLY A 189 -18.66 -14.20 -14.23
C GLY A 189 -17.94 -14.67 -12.97
N GLU A 190 -16.65 -14.42 -12.85
CA GLU A 190 -15.84 -14.87 -11.69
C GLU A 190 -16.26 -14.16 -10.40
N PRO A 191 -16.11 -14.83 -9.22
CA PRO A 191 -16.35 -14.22 -7.92
C PRO A 191 -15.45 -13.01 -7.68
N VAL A 192 -16.01 -11.91 -7.17
CA VAL A 192 -15.27 -10.68 -6.87
C VAL A 192 -15.04 -10.54 -5.38
N ALA A 193 -13.76 -10.42 -4.95
CA ALA A 193 -13.40 -10.19 -3.57
C ALA A 193 -13.12 -8.70 -3.29
N MET A 194 -13.85 -8.11 -2.36
CA MET A 194 -13.67 -6.71 -1.92
C MET A 194 -13.04 -6.67 -0.53
N GLY A 195 -12.21 -5.65 -0.26
CA GLY A 195 -11.53 -5.48 1.03
C GLY A 195 -10.13 -6.11 1.10
N THR A 196 -9.63 -6.63 0.00
CA THR A 196 -8.26 -7.17 -0.10
C THR A 196 -7.22 -6.06 -0.28
N ASN A 197 -7.60 -4.94 -0.90
CA ASN A 197 -6.74 -3.78 -1.15
C ASN A 197 -7.08 -2.62 -0.19
N THR A 198 -8.27 -2.05 -0.30
CA THR A 198 -8.80 -1.03 0.62
C THR A 198 -10.07 -1.52 1.28
N ASP A 199 -10.34 -1.05 2.50
CA ASP A 199 -11.57 -1.41 3.21
C ASP A 199 -12.77 -0.74 2.52
N PRO A 200 -13.74 -1.50 1.97
CA PRO A 200 -14.91 -0.95 1.29
C PRO A 200 -15.84 -0.19 2.25
N TYR A 201 -15.77 -0.44 3.55
CA TYR A 201 -16.54 0.25 4.57
C TYR A 201 -15.69 1.18 5.45
N GLN A 202 -14.60 1.74 4.88
CA GLN A 202 -13.85 2.79 5.53
C GLN A 202 -14.73 4.05 5.77
N ARG A 203 -14.21 5.03 6.54
CA ARG A 203 -14.98 6.23 6.94
C ARG A 203 -15.63 6.99 5.78
N ALA A 204 -14.97 7.04 4.63
CA ALA A 204 -15.49 7.69 3.43
C ALA A 204 -16.83 7.09 2.97
N GLU A 205 -17.05 5.78 3.16
CA GLU A 205 -18.28 5.10 2.80
C GLU A 205 -19.51 5.63 3.60
N GLY A 206 -19.29 6.09 4.82
CA GLY A 206 -20.34 6.74 5.59
C GLY A 206 -20.92 7.99 4.90
N ARG A 207 -20.07 8.73 4.19
CA ARG A 207 -20.44 9.95 3.45
C ARG A 207 -20.90 9.67 2.02
N TYR A 208 -20.12 8.88 1.25
CA TYR A 208 -20.31 8.73 -0.20
C TYR A 208 -21.29 7.62 -0.58
N ARG A 209 -21.52 6.65 0.31
CA ARG A 209 -22.53 5.59 0.18
C ARG A 209 -22.44 4.84 -1.18
N LEU A 210 -21.25 4.40 -1.53
CA LEU A 210 -20.99 3.71 -2.80
C LEU A 210 -21.37 2.24 -2.75
N MET A 211 -21.20 1.60 -1.59
CA MET A 211 -21.44 0.17 -1.41
C MET A 211 -22.88 -0.27 -1.75
N PRO A 212 -23.94 0.47 -1.44
CA PRO A 212 -25.28 0.12 -1.89
C PRO A 212 -25.39 -0.12 -3.40
N GLY A 213 -24.83 0.79 -4.20
CA GLY A 213 -24.86 0.68 -5.65
C GLY A 213 -23.95 -0.45 -6.20
N ILE A 214 -22.85 -0.73 -5.50
CA ILE A 214 -21.93 -1.84 -5.84
C ILE A 214 -22.62 -3.19 -5.56
N ILE A 215 -23.26 -3.37 -4.41
CA ILE A 215 -24.03 -4.58 -4.05
C ILE A 215 -25.15 -4.82 -5.07
N ASP A 216 -25.89 -3.77 -5.42
CA ASP A 216 -26.96 -3.86 -6.43
C ASP A 216 -26.41 -4.23 -7.82
N ALA A 217 -25.21 -3.79 -8.17
CA ALA A 217 -24.61 -4.15 -9.46
C ALA A 217 -24.27 -5.65 -9.51
N PHE A 218 -23.69 -6.21 -8.45
CA PHE A 218 -23.41 -7.64 -8.35
C PHE A 218 -24.69 -8.49 -8.37
N ALA A 219 -25.67 -8.16 -7.53
CA ALA A 219 -26.93 -8.89 -7.49
C ALA A 219 -27.62 -8.92 -8.85
N ARG A 220 -27.74 -7.75 -9.54
CA ARG A 220 -28.38 -7.66 -10.86
C ARG A 220 -27.65 -8.37 -11.99
N THR A 221 -26.36 -8.62 -11.84
CA THR A 221 -25.57 -9.29 -12.88
C THR A 221 -25.29 -10.76 -12.57
N GLY A 222 -25.82 -11.28 -11.46
CA GLY A 222 -25.60 -12.65 -11.07
C GLY A 222 -24.15 -12.94 -10.65
N THR A 223 -23.38 -11.90 -10.27
CA THR A 223 -21.96 -12.05 -9.97
C THR A 223 -21.75 -12.33 -8.47
N PRO A 224 -21.16 -13.49 -8.08
CA PRO A 224 -20.83 -13.78 -6.70
C PRO A 224 -19.80 -12.78 -6.15
N PHE A 225 -19.92 -12.42 -4.87
CA PHE A 225 -18.96 -11.52 -4.27
C PHE A 225 -18.70 -11.77 -2.78
N SER A 226 -17.56 -11.30 -2.33
CA SER A 226 -17.21 -11.31 -0.91
C SER A 226 -16.77 -9.93 -0.44
N VAL A 227 -16.98 -9.67 0.84
CA VAL A 227 -16.58 -8.42 1.51
C VAL A 227 -15.77 -8.76 2.76
N LEU A 228 -14.55 -8.26 2.85
CA LEU A 228 -13.75 -8.26 4.08
C LEU A 228 -13.63 -6.83 4.57
N THR A 229 -13.94 -6.58 5.84
CA THR A 229 -13.91 -5.22 6.40
C THR A 229 -13.55 -5.18 7.88
N LYS A 230 -13.06 -4.03 8.33
CA LYS A 230 -13.00 -3.60 9.74
C LYS A 230 -14.14 -2.62 10.07
N GLY A 231 -14.83 -2.12 9.05
CA GLY A 231 -15.78 -1.02 9.12
C GLY A 231 -17.17 -1.42 9.58
N THR A 232 -17.61 -0.92 10.73
CA THR A 232 -18.95 -1.18 11.28
C THR A 232 -20.09 -0.54 10.49
N VAL A 233 -19.77 0.33 9.52
CA VAL A 233 -20.75 0.94 8.59
C VAL A 233 -21.44 -0.12 7.73
N LEU A 234 -20.85 -1.31 7.54
CA LEU A 234 -21.47 -2.45 6.85
C LEU A 234 -22.85 -2.78 7.43
N SER A 235 -23.05 -2.61 8.74
CA SER A 235 -24.36 -2.88 9.39
C SER A 235 -25.53 -2.11 8.77
N ARG A 236 -25.29 -0.95 8.15
CA ARG A 236 -26.29 -0.18 7.39
C ARG A 236 -26.85 -0.96 6.20
N ASP A 237 -26.00 -1.75 5.55
CA ASP A 237 -26.31 -2.41 4.29
C ASP A 237 -26.71 -3.88 4.46
N LEU A 238 -26.85 -4.39 5.72
CA LEU A 238 -27.26 -5.77 6.00
C LEU A 238 -28.57 -6.18 5.31
N PRO A 239 -29.65 -5.35 5.31
CA PRO A 239 -30.87 -5.73 4.59
C PRO A 239 -30.63 -5.92 3.07
N ARG A 240 -29.75 -5.10 2.49
CA ARG A 240 -29.41 -5.18 1.06
C ARG A 240 -28.54 -6.39 0.75
N LEU A 241 -27.59 -6.70 1.64
CA LEU A 241 -26.74 -7.88 1.53
C LEU A 241 -27.55 -9.18 1.68
N ALA A 242 -28.53 -9.20 2.60
CA ALA A 242 -29.44 -10.32 2.77
C ALA A 242 -30.34 -10.52 1.53
N ALA A 243 -30.83 -9.43 0.94
CA ALA A 243 -31.57 -9.49 -0.31
C ALA A 243 -30.71 -10.01 -1.47
N ALA A 244 -29.47 -9.50 -1.61
CA ALA A 244 -28.52 -9.96 -2.63
C ALA A 244 -28.15 -11.44 -2.46
N ALA A 245 -28.05 -11.94 -1.23
CA ALA A 245 -27.73 -13.33 -0.94
C ALA A 245 -28.82 -14.34 -1.36
N ALA A 246 -30.03 -13.87 -1.64
CA ALA A 246 -31.08 -14.70 -2.25
C ALA A 246 -30.82 -14.97 -3.74
N ASP A 247 -30.09 -14.09 -4.41
CA ASP A 247 -29.87 -14.15 -5.86
C ASP A 247 -28.46 -14.64 -6.23
N VAL A 248 -27.46 -14.30 -5.42
CA VAL A 248 -26.04 -14.63 -5.68
C VAL A 248 -25.30 -15.06 -4.39
N PRO A 249 -24.26 -15.89 -4.50
CA PRO A 249 -23.40 -16.19 -3.36
C PRO A 249 -22.77 -14.93 -2.78
N VAL A 250 -23.06 -14.63 -1.51
CA VAL A 250 -22.48 -13.52 -0.74
C VAL A 250 -21.72 -14.07 0.44
N SER A 251 -20.46 -13.67 0.61
CA SER A 251 -19.64 -14.04 1.75
C SER A 251 -19.15 -12.81 2.48
N LEU A 252 -19.30 -12.78 3.79
CA LEU A 252 -18.91 -11.67 4.63
C LEU A 252 -17.78 -12.07 5.58
N GLY A 253 -16.81 -11.19 5.74
CA GLY A 253 -15.69 -11.36 6.65
C GLY A 253 -15.43 -10.09 7.45
N VAL A 254 -15.13 -10.26 8.72
CA VAL A 254 -14.73 -9.16 9.62
C VAL A 254 -13.32 -9.42 10.15
N SER A 255 -12.44 -8.43 10.03
CA SER A 255 -11.09 -8.55 10.58
C SER A 255 -11.06 -8.15 12.06
N VAL A 256 -10.66 -9.11 12.93
CA VAL A 256 -10.49 -8.91 14.38
C VAL A 256 -9.15 -9.50 14.79
N ALA A 257 -8.10 -8.70 14.82
CA ALA A 257 -6.72 -9.20 15.02
C ALA A 257 -6.38 -9.47 16.50
N LEU A 258 -6.99 -8.74 17.44
CA LEU A 258 -6.66 -8.78 18.87
C LEU A 258 -7.81 -8.24 19.72
N LEU A 259 -7.79 -8.49 21.03
CA LEU A 259 -8.77 -7.98 22.00
C LEU A 259 -8.22 -6.83 22.85
N ASP A 260 -6.90 -6.74 23.01
CA ASP A 260 -6.25 -5.74 23.84
C ASP A 260 -6.50 -4.33 23.29
N ARG A 261 -7.14 -3.49 24.11
CA ARG A 261 -7.52 -2.11 23.72
C ARG A 261 -6.33 -1.17 23.69
N SER A 262 -5.30 -1.42 24.48
CA SER A 262 -4.10 -0.57 24.54
C SER A 262 -3.26 -0.77 23.28
N VAL A 263 -3.01 -2.04 22.93
CA VAL A 263 -2.32 -2.39 21.67
C VAL A 263 -3.13 -1.93 20.46
N HIS A 264 -4.46 -2.12 20.48
CA HIS A 264 -5.33 -1.65 19.40
C HIS A 264 -5.24 -0.13 19.20
N ALA A 265 -5.22 0.66 20.28
CA ALA A 265 -5.22 2.11 20.20
C ALA A 265 -3.95 2.68 19.53
N THR A 266 -2.81 2.03 19.71
CA THR A 266 -1.52 2.45 19.14
C THR A 266 -1.24 1.82 17.77
N LEU A 267 -1.72 0.58 17.54
CA LEU A 267 -1.48 -0.17 16.30
C LEU A 267 -2.48 0.16 15.19
N GLU A 268 -3.76 0.31 15.53
CA GLU A 268 -4.86 0.57 14.58
C GLU A 268 -5.65 1.85 14.94
N PRO A 269 -4.99 3.01 15.10
CA PRO A 269 -5.65 4.23 15.53
C PRO A 269 -6.77 4.62 14.56
N GLY A 270 -7.90 5.03 15.13
CA GLY A 270 -9.04 5.51 14.35
C GLY A 270 -9.87 4.43 13.65
N THR A 271 -9.58 3.14 13.82
CA THR A 271 -10.42 2.03 13.37
C THR A 271 -11.46 1.64 14.43
N PRO A 272 -12.58 0.97 14.06
CA PRO A 272 -13.52 0.45 15.05
C PRO A 272 -12.86 -0.49 16.05
N THR A 273 -13.24 -0.40 17.31
CA THR A 273 -12.69 -1.24 18.38
C THR A 273 -12.96 -2.74 18.13
N PRO A 274 -12.15 -3.65 18.69
CA PRO A 274 -12.39 -5.10 18.59
C PRO A 274 -13.80 -5.49 19.05
N ALA A 275 -14.32 -4.87 20.12
CA ALA A 275 -15.68 -5.11 20.59
C ALA A 275 -16.75 -4.69 19.57
N ALA A 276 -16.57 -3.53 18.92
CA ALA A 276 -17.49 -3.07 17.88
C ALA A 276 -17.46 -3.96 16.62
N ARG A 277 -16.30 -4.51 16.30
CA ARG A 277 -16.16 -5.47 15.18
C ARG A 277 -16.81 -6.82 15.51
N LEU A 278 -16.71 -7.31 16.75
CA LEU A 278 -17.42 -8.51 17.21
C LEU A 278 -18.94 -8.30 17.25
N ASP A 279 -19.42 -7.10 17.64
CA ASP A 279 -20.83 -6.75 17.52
C ASP A 279 -21.31 -6.74 16.06
N LEU A 280 -20.47 -6.29 15.13
CA LEU A 280 -20.76 -6.37 13.69
C LEU A 280 -20.90 -7.84 13.25
N VAL A 281 -20.00 -8.74 13.67
CA VAL A 281 -20.12 -10.19 13.39
C VAL A 281 -21.48 -10.69 13.82
N ARG A 282 -21.87 -10.43 15.08
CA ARG A 282 -23.16 -10.83 15.64
C ARG A 282 -24.33 -10.30 14.79
N ARG A 283 -24.32 -9.00 14.42
CA ARG A 283 -25.38 -8.40 13.59
C ARG A 283 -25.47 -9.06 12.21
N ILE A 284 -24.34 -9.45 11.61
CA ILE A 284 -24.32 -10.17 10.33
C ILE A 284 -24.98 -11.52 10.48
N THR A 285 -24.64 -12.28 11.53
CA THR A 285 -25.20 -13.61 11.77
C THR A 285 -26.66 -13.57 12.22
N ASP A 286 -27.06 -12.57 13.01
CA ASP A 286 -28.46 -12.30 13.37
C ASP A 286 -29.32 -11.97 12.13
N ALA A 287 -28.73 -11.40 11.09
CA ALA A 287 -29.39 -11.14 9.81
C ALA A 287 -29.46 -12.38 8.90
N GLY A 288 -29.03 -13.55 9.38
CA GLY A 288 -29.06 -14.83 8.65
C GLY A 288 -27.93 -14.98 7.62
N LEU A 289 -26.91 -14.12 7.65
CA LEU A 289 -25.78 -14.18 6.74
C LEU A 289 -24.57 -14.87 7.37
N PRO A 290 -23.84 -15.74 6.64
CA PRO A 290 -22.61 -16.33 7.12
C PRO A 290 -21.53 -15.24 7.28
N CYS A 291 -20.77 -15.32 8.37
CA CYS A 291 -19.67 -14.38 8.64
C CYS A 291 -18.42 -15.13 9.07
N GLY A 292 -17.37 -15.04 8.28
CA GLY A 292 -16.03 -15.47 8.68
C GLY A 292 -15.30 -14.38 9.48
N VAL A 293 -14.37 -14.76 10.33
CA VAL A 293 -13.49 -13.81 11.03
C VAL A 293 -12.04 -14.00 10.61
N MET A 294 -11.41 -12.91 10.20
CA MET A 294 -9.97 -12.90 9.93
C MET A 294 -9.21 -12.41 11.16
N VAL A 295 -8.55 -13.32 11.85
CA VAL A 295 -7.61 -13.02 12.93
C VAL A 295 -6.24 -12.75 12.30
N ALA A 296 -6.12 -11.56 11.71
CA ALA A 296 -4.94 -11.14 10.99
C ALA A 296 -4.74 -9.60 11.12
N PRO A 297 -3.52 -9.20 11.47
CA PRO A 297 -2.37 -10.05 11.78
C PRO A 297 -2.32 -10.53 13.24
N VAL A 298 -1.84 -11.74 13.45
CA VAL A 298 -1.31 -12.15 14.77
C VAL A 298 0.09 -11.57 14.89
N LEU A 299 0.35 -10.83 15.97
CA LEU A 299 1.63 -10.21 16.24
C LEU A 299 2.50 -11.20 17.05
N PRO A 300 3.62 -11.70 16.48
CA PRO A 300 4.52 -12.59 17.20
C PRO A 300 4.94 -11.99 18.55
N LEU A 301 4.94 -12.82 19.60
CA LEU A 301 5.36 -12.45 20.96
C LEU A 301 4.48 -11.40 21.67
N LEU A 302 3.47 -10.85 20.99
CA LEU A 302 2.55 -9.85 21.55
C LEU A 302 1.13 -10.38 21.69
N THR A 303 0.60 -11.02 20.63
CA THR A 303 -0.80 -11.48 20.60
C THR A 303 -0.93 -12.96 20.28
N ASP A 304 0.18 -13.70 20.26
CA ASP A 304 0.28 -15.09 19.80
C ASP A 304 0.31 -16.13 20.93
N THR A 305 0.12 -15.73 22.20
CA THR A 305 0.03 -16.69 23.29
C THR A 305 -1.22 -17.57 23.15
N THR A 306 -1.19 -18.79 23.69
CA THR A 306 -2.34 -19.71 23.63
C THR A 306 -3.56 -19.08 24.29
N GLU A 307 -3.37 -18.42 25.43
CA GLU A 307 -4.42 -17.78 26.21
C GLU A 307 -5.06 -16.61 25.47
N ALA A 308 -4.27 -15.77 24.82
CA ALA A 308 -4.76 -14.62 24.04
C ALA A 308 -5.56 -15.08 22.81
N LEU A 309 -5.05 -16.10 22.10
CA LEU A 309 -5.72 -16.69 20.95
C LEU A 309 -7.00 -17.44 21.35
N ASP A 310 -6.98 -18.20 22.43
CA ASP A 310 -8.15 -18.91 22.95
C ASP A 310 -9.26 -17.93 23.36
N ALA A 311 -8.90 -16.87 24.11
CA ALA A 311 -9.83 -15.82 24.51
C ALA A 311 -10.44 -15.10 23.31
N LEU A 312 -9.63 -14.80 22.28
CA LEU A 312 -10.11 -14.16 21.05
C LEU A 312 -11.08 -15.08 20.30
N LEU A 313 -10.70 -16.34 20.07
CA LEU A 313 -11.51 -17.30 19.33
C LEU A 313 -12.81 -17.63 20.06
N ALA A 314 -12.79 -17.70 21.41
CA ALA A 314 -14.01 -17.83 22.22
C ALA A 314 -14.98 -16.66 21.96
N ARG A 315 -14.49 -15.41 21.90
CA ARG A 315 -15.32 -14.24 21.63
C ARG A 315 -15.83 -14.22 20.18
N VAL A 316 -15.01 -14.69 19.25
CA VAL A 316 -15.39 -14.85 17.83
C VAL A 316 -16.52 -15.88 17.68
N ALA A 317 -16.40 -17.02 18.33
CA ALA A 317 -17.44 -18.06 18.34
C ALA A 317 -18.73 -17.56 19.02
N ALA A 318 -18.62 -16.89 20.17
CA ALA A 318 -19.77 -16.30 20.88
C ALA A 318 -20.49 -15.21 20.08
N ALA A 319 -19.81 -14.56 19.14
CA ALA A 319 -20.43 -13.63 18.18
C ALA A 319 -21.14 -14.32 17.00
N GLY A 320 -21.10 -15.66 16.92
CA GLY A 320 -21.77 -16.46 15.91
C GLY A 320 -20.99 -16.63 14.60
N ALA A 321 -19.69 -16.36 14.59
CA ALA A 321 -18.87 -16.53 13.39
C ALA A 321 -18.92 -17.98 12.87
N THR A 322 -18.99 -18.14 11.54
CA THR A 322 -19.07 -19.45 10.87
C THR A 322 -17.72 -20.12 10.70
N GLY A 323 -16.63 -19.38 10.86
CA GLY A 323 -15.26 -19.89 10.82
C GLY A 323 -14.26 -18.77 11.07
N ALA A 324 -13.00 -19.11 11.31
CA ALA A 324 -11.92 -18.14 11.47
C ALA A 324 -10.65 -18.57 10.75
N SER A 325 -9.98 -17.58 10.16
CA SER A 325 -8.64 -17.71 9.57
C SER A 325 -7.63 -16.93 10.41
N VAL A 326 -6.52 -17.57 10.79
CA VAL A 326 -5.49 -16.98 11.66
C VAL A 326 -4.19 -16.88 10.90
N LEU A 327 -3.69 -15.65 10.72
CA LEU A 327 -2.49 -15.37 9.93
C LEU A 327 -1.49 -14.51 10.72
N ALA A 328 -0.22 -14.94 10.71
CA ALA A 328 0.86 -14.13 11.27
C ALA A 328 1.07 -12.82 10.49
N LEU A 329 1.60 -11.82 11.14
CA LEU A 329 1.96 -10.53 10.55
C LEU A 329 2.90 -10.71 9.35
N HIS A 330 2.63 -9.98 8.27
CA HIS A 330 3.49 -9.84 7.12
C HIS A 330 4.10 -8.44 7.11
N LEU A 331 5.43 -8.36 7.16
CA LEU A 331 6.18 -7.10 7.14
C LEU A 331 6.71 -6.84 5.72
N ARG A 332 5.81 -6.45 4.82
CA ARG A 332 6.19 -6.01 3.49
C ARG A 332 6.85 -4.63 3.56
N PRO A 333 7.69 -4.26 2.56
CA PRO A 333 8.24 -2.91 2.46
C PRO A 333 7.14 -1.83 2.59
N GLY A 334 7.46 -0.72 3.23
CA GLY A 334 6.51 0.35 3.58
C GLY A 334 5.74 0.09 4.89
N THR A 335 5.20 -1.12 5.08
CA THR A 335 4.59 -1.53 6.36
C THR A 335 5.67 -1.90 7.39
N ARG A 336 6.77 -2.49 6.93
CA ARG A 336 7.88 -2.91 7.79
C ARG A 336 8.50 -1.74 8.55
N GLU A 337 8.82 -0.67 7.86
CA GLU A 337 9.45 0.52 8.43
C GLU A 337 8.52 1.17 9.46
N TRP A 338 7.26 1.32 9.12
CA TRP A 338 6.26 1.84 10.04
C TRP A 338 6.10 0.96 11.29
N PHE A 339 5.98 -0.36 11.10
CA PHE A 339 5.78 -1.30 12.21
C PHE A 339 7.01 -1.38 13.11
N LEU A 340 8.22 -1.41 12.56
CA LEU A 340 9.44 -1.42 13.35
C LEU A 340 9.61 -0.11 14.16
N ALA A 341 9.27 1.03 13.59
CA ALA A 341 9.27 2.31 14.33
C ALA A 341 8.21 2.33 15.46
N TRP A 342 7.05 1.71 15.22
CA TRP A 342 6.05 1.50 16.27
C TRP A 342 6.57 0.56 17.35
N LEU A 343 7.19 -0.56 16.97
CA LEU A 343 7.72 -1.57 17.88
C LEU A 343 8.84 -0.99 18.75
N GLU A 344 9.74 -0.19 18.15
CA GLU A 344 10.84 0.48 18.87
C GLU A 344 10.32 1.46 19.92
N ARG A 345 9.20 2.12 19.67
CA ARG A 345 8.60 3.07 20.60
C ARG A 345 7.78 2.39 21.71
N GLU A 346 6.98 1.36 21.37
CA GLU A 346 6.04 0.75 22.30
C GLU A 346 6.60 -0.51 22.99
N HIS A 347 7.49 -1.26 22.31
CA HIS A 347 8.03 -2.56 22.70
C HIS A 347 9.49 -2.72 22.26
N PRO A 348 10.42 -1.88 22.74
CA PRO A 348 11.84 -1.88 22.32
C PRO A 348 12.53 -3.22 22.55
N GLU A 349 12.10 -3.99 23.56
CA GLU A 349 12.61 -5.33 23.88
C GLU A 349 12.31 -6.37 22.80
N LEU A 350 11.37 -6.12 21.91
CA LEU A 350 10.97 -7.03 20.83
C LEU A 350 11.65 -6.73 19.49
N VAL A 351 12.38 -5.66 19.35
CA VAL A 351 13.01 -5.26 18.08
C VAL A 351 13.95 -6.34 17.56
N GLU A 352 14.86 -6.84 18.41
CA GLU A 352 15.81 -7.89 18.03
C GLU A 352 15.10 -9.24 17.76
N PRO A 353 14.18 -9.75 18.60
CA PRO A 353 13.34 -10.92 18.27
C PRO A 353 12.63 -10.81 16.92
N TYR A 354 12.06 -9.65 16.58
CA TYR A 354 11.42 -9.43 15.29
C TYR A 354 12.42 -9.44 14.13
N ALA A 355 13.59 -8.84 14.29
CA ALA A 355 14.66 -8.89 13.28
C ALA A 355 15.00 -10.36 12.94
N GLN A 356 15.09 -11.23 13.94
CA GLN A 356 15.35 -12.67 13.76
C GLN A 356 14.18 -13.40 13.10
N LEU A 357 12.94 -13.12 13.49
CA LEU A 357 11.75 -13.75 12.91
C LEU A 357 11.57 -13.40 11.43
N TYR A 358 11.94 -12.18 11.03
CA TYR A 358 11.78 -11.65 9.67
C TYR A 358 13.10 -11.54 8.89
N ARG A 359 14.16 -12.24 9.31
CA ARG A 359 15.49 -12.21 8.68
C ARG A 359 15.50 -12.61 7.20
N ARG A 360 14.49 -13.39 6.75
CA ARG A 360 14.36 -13.87 5.36
C ARG A 360 13.41 -13.03 4.51
N GLY A 361 12.94 -11.87 4.99
CA GLY A 361 12.08 -10.98 4.23
C GLY A 361 10.76 -10.61 4.91
N ALA A 362 9.68 -10.52 4.14
CA ALA A 362 8.38 -10.01 4.61
C ALA A 362 7.59 -11.00 5.49
N TYR A 363 7.98 -12.26 5.54
CA TYR A 363 7.25 -13.31 6.24
C TYR A 363 8.05 -13.83 7.43
N VAL A 364 7.35 -14.20 8.49
CA VAL A 364 7.96 -14.94 9.60
C VAL A 364 8.58 -16.26 9.11
N THR A 365 9.56 -16.76 9.86
CA THR A 365 10.20 -18.03 9.54
C THR A 365 9.20 -19.19 9.42
N PRO A 366 9.49 -20.22 8.58
CA PRO A 366 8.64 -21.40 8.45
C PRO A 366 8.40 -22.13 9.78
N GLU A 367 9.41 -22.12 10.66
CA GLU A 367 9.35 -22.72 12.00
C GLU A 367 8.27 -22.03 12.84
N TYR A 368 8.28 -20.70 12.87
CA TYR A 368 7.25 -19.91 13.58
C TYR A 368 5.86 -20.15 13.00
N ARG A 369 5.71 -20.17 11.67
CA ARG A 369 4.41 -20.43 11.02
C ARG A 369 3.84 -21.78 11.42
N ARG A 370 4.69 -22.83 11.45
CA ARG A 370 4.28 -24.17 11.88
C ARG A 370 3.90 -24.20 13.35
N ALA A 371 4.68 -23.55 14.21
CA ALA A 371 4.37 -23.47 15.65
C ALA A 371 3.04 -22.73 15.90
N LEU A 372 2.79 -21.61 15.21
CA LEU A 372 1.50 -20.91 15.27
C LEU A 372 0.34 -21.78 14.79
N ALA A 373 0.48 -22.46 13.65
CA ALA A 373 -0.54 -23.35 13.12
C ALA A 373 -0.85 -24.51 14.09
N THR A 374 0.18 -25.12 14.69
CA THR A 374 0.04 -26.19 15.69
C THR A 374 -0.70 -25.68 16.93
N ARG A 375 -0.44 -24.47 17.37
CA ARG A 375 -1.12 -23.83 18.50
C ARG A 375 -2.57 -23.50 18.19
N VAL A 376 -2.85 -22.99 17.00
CA VAL A 376 -4.17 -22.49 16.59
C VAL A 376 -5.15 -23.60 16.24
N ALA A 377 -4.71 -24.67 15.57
CA ALA A 377 -5.59 -25.74 15.08
C ALA A 377 -6.48 -26.38 16.15
N PRO A 378 -5.98 -26.76 17.35
CA PRO A 378 -6.83 -27.28 18.41
C PRO A 378 -7.82 -26.26 18.99
N LEU A 379 -7.44 -24.95 18.98
CA LEU A 379 -8.31 -23.88 19.46
C LEU A 379 -9.47 -23.64 18.48
N LEU A 380 -9.20 -23.63 17.18
CA LEU A 380 -10.26 -23.53 16.17
C LEU A 380 -11.27 -24.65 16.31
N ARG A 381 -10.80 -25.91 16.46
CA ARG A 381 -11.70 -27.08 16.69
C ARG A 381 -12.49 -26.94 17.98
N ARG A 382 -11.86 -26.52 19.08
CA ARG A 382 -12.52 -26.31 20.38
C ARG A 382 -13.70 -25.35 20.27
N HIS A 383 -13.56 -24.31 19.49
CA HIS A 383 -14.57 -23.26 19.33
C HIS A 383 -15.49 -23.47 18.11
N GLY A 384 -15.35 -24.58 17.35
CA GLY A 384 -16.16 -24.87 16.17
C GLY A 384 -15.92 -23.91 15.00
N LEU A 385 -14.73 -23.31 14.94
CA LEU A 385 -14.32 -22.33 13.93
C LEU A 385 -13.39 -22.91 12.85
N ASP A 386 -13.13 -24.20 12.89
CA ASP A 386 -12.29 -24.95 11.95
C ASP A 386 -13.02 -25.34 10.65
N ARG A 387 -14.32 -25.16 10.62
CA ARG A 387 -15.06 -25.22 9.35
C ARG A 387 -14.49 -24.12 8.48
N GLY A 388 -13.59 -24.54 7.58
CA GLY A 388 -12.91 -23.59 6.73
C GLY A 388 -13.95 -22.62 6.20
N SER A 389 -13.81 -21.34 6.44
CA SER A 389 -14.31 -20.40 5.48
C SER A 389 -13.73 -20.93 4.19
N GLU A 390 -14.57 -21.55 3.33
CA GLU A 390 -14.12 -21.78 1.95
C GLU A 390 -13.42 -20.50 1.57
N PRO A 391 -12.18 -20.53 1.08
CA PRO A 391 -11.40 -19.34 0.93
C PRO A 391 -12.14 -18.41 -0.03
N THR A 392 -13.00 -17.59 0.56
CA THR A 392 -13.69 -16.51 -0.14
C THR A 392 -12.69 -15.42 -0.56
N VAL A 393 -11.48 -15.56 -0.06
CA VAL A 393 -10.29 -14.95 -0.64
C VAL A 393 -9.50 -16.09 -1.26
N ARG A 394 -9.56 -16.25 -2.58
CA ARG A 394 -8.63 -17.11 -3.32
C ARG A 394 -7.24 -16.76 -2.78
N ALA A 395 -6.60 -17.70 -2.12
CA ALA A 395 -5.20 -17.54 -1.75
C ALA A 395 -4.49 -17.09 -3.03
N VAL A 396 -3.87 -15.92 -2.99
CA VAL A 396 -3.00 -15.48 -4.09
C VAL A 396 -2.07 -16.67 -4.34
N PRO A 397 -2.09 -17.28 -5.53
CA PRO A 397 -1.24 -18.42 -5.79
C PRO A 397 0.17 -18.05 -5.40
N PRO A 398 0.96 -18.95 -4.83
CA PRO A 398 2.37 -18.67 -4.60
C PRO A 398 2.95 -18.23 -5.93
N ILE A 399 3.55 -17.05 -5.95
CA ILE A 399 4.21 -16.49 -7.14
C ILE A 399 5.20 -17.54 -7.59
N PRO A 400 5.13 -18.03 -8.85
CA PRO A 400 6.12 -18.94 -9.37
C PRO A 400 7.50 -18.31 -9.21
N THR A 401 8.44 -19.02 -8.61
CA THR A 401 9.81 -18.54 -8.34
C THR A 401 10.71 -18.61 -9.56
N GLU A 402 10.17 -19.00 -10.73
CA GLU A 402 10.92 -19.02 -11.98
C GLU A 402 10.19 -18.23 -13.07
N PRO A 403 10.90 -17.38 -13.83
CA PRO A 403 10.30 -16.70 -14.97
C PRO A 403 9.95 -17.75 -16.03
N SER A 404 8.66 -17.78 -16.43
CA SER A 404 8.25 -18.51 -17.63
C SER A 404 8.94 -17.87 -18.84
N PRO A 405 9.58 -18.66 -19.75
CA PRO A 405 10.32 -18.12 -20.89
C PRO A 405 9.45 -17.57 -22.03
N GLU A 406 8.14 -17.46 -21.87
CA GLU A 406 7.23 -17.05 -22.94
C GLU A 406 6.30 -15.86 -22.55
N ALA A 407 6.87 -14.81 -21.97
CA ALA A 407 6.18 -13.52 -21.98
C ALA A 407 6.72 -12.68 -23.15
N GLU A 408 6.19 -12.89 -24.33
CA GLU A 408 6.38 -11.94 -25.45
C GLU A 408 5.85 -10.57 -25.01
N GLN A 409 6.77 -9.64 -24.88
CA GLN A 409 6.50 -8.25 -24.60
C GLN A 409 5.82 -7.66 -25.83
N LEU A 410 4.49 -7.50 -25.79
CA LEU A 410 3.76 -6.74 -26.80
C LEU A 410 4.23 -5.29 -26.70
N ALA A 411 5.01 -4.85 -27.68
CA ALA A 411 5.37 -3.46 -27.86
C ALA A 411 4.10 -2.63 -28.09
N LEU A 412 3.86 -1.65 -27.24
CA LEU A 412 2.86 -0.63 -27.48
C LEU A 412 3.37 0.26 -28.64
N LEU A 413 2.69 0.20 -29.77
CA LEU A 413 2.72 1.21 -30.83
C LEU A 413 1.75 2.35 -30.48
#